data_e22746b0a159525d14c96822463b9ab4
#
_entry.id   e22746b0a159525d14c96822463b9ab4
#
_cell.length_a   1.000
_cell.length_b   1.000
_cell.length_c   1.000
_cell.angle_alpha   90.00
_cell.angle_beta   90.00
_cell.angle_gamma   90.00
#
_symmetry.space_group_name_H-M   'P 1'
#
loop_
_entity.id
_entity.type
_entity.pdbx_description
1 polymer ?
#
loop_
_entity_poly.entity_id
_entity_poly.type
_entity_poly.pdbx_seq_one_letter_code
_entity_poly.pdbx_strand_id
1 'polypeptide(L)'
;MDDYSLLIDLHKRGHRQGPGGDAETELALNLALVDRKAGLNIADIGCGTGASTLLLARLLPASHITAVDFLPDFLDVLNREAERGAVADRISALACSMDNLPFADEALDVLWSEGAIYNIGFEKGVAGWRRFLKPGGLLVVSEITWLTDVRPTELQKHWDGEYPEIDLASAKIRVLEKHGYTPTGFFVLPEHCWLDEYYRPLQARFDDFLKRNGNSEEAREIVAAEQREIDLYERYKAHISYGVYLARRLD
;
A
#
# COMPACT_ATOMS: atom_id res chain seq x y z
N MET A 1 -1.31 -8.64 -22.99
CA MET A 1 -0.59 -8.48 -21.70
C MET A 1 0.15 -7.18 -21.85
N ASP A 2 -0.24 -6.19 -21.07
CA ASP A 2 0.49 -4.93 -21.06
C ASP A 2 1.91 -5.21 -20.57
N ASP A 3 2.89 -4.68 -21.27
CA ASP A 3 4.29 -4.90 -20.91
C ASP A 3 4.68 -3.96 -19.76
N TYR A 4 4.53 -4.42 -18.53
CA TYR A 4 4.94 -3.69 -17.33
C TYR A 4 6.45 -3.80 -17.03
N SER A 5 7.25 -4.36 -17.91
CA SER A 5 8.67 -4.67 -17.66
C SER A 5 9.50 -3.45 -17.27
N LEU A 6 9.30 -2.32 -17.95
CA LEU A 6 9.99 -1.06 -17.64
C LEU A 6 9.54 -0.48 -16.29
N LEU A 7 8.23 -0.49 -16.01
CA LEU A 7 7.71 0.00 -14.74
C LEU A 7 8.24 -0.86 -13.57
N ILE A 8 8.24 -2.17 -13.74
CA ILE A 8 8.83 -3.12 -12.78
C ILE A 8 10.32 -2.81 -12.57
N ASP A 9 11.11 -2.59 -13.66
CA ASP A 9 12.56 -2.29 -13.54
C ASP A 9 12.81 -0.98 -12.79
N LEU A 10 11.96 0.03 -12.94
CA LEU A 10 12.06 1.29 -12.20
C LEU A 10 11.77 1.09 -10.72
N HIS A 11 10.63 0.43 -10.39
CA HIS A 11 10.10 0.35 -9.03
C HIS A 11 10.73 -0.73 -8.17
N LYS A 12 11.08 -1.91 -8.70
CA LYS A 12 11.64 -3.03 -7.91
C LYS A 12 12.98 -2.75 -7.21
N ARG A 13 13.63 -1.65 -7.56
CA ARG A 13 14.89 -1.19 -6.95
C ARG A 13 14.64 -0.20 -5.79
N GLY A 14 13.40 0.20 -5.58
CA GLY A 14 13.00 1.04 -4.46
C GLY A 14 12.73 0.23 -3.21
N HIS A 15 12.96 0.83 -2.06
CA HIS A 15 12.55 0.25 -0.78
C HIS A 15 11.03 0.18 -0.69
N ARG A 16 10.33 1.21 -1.20
CA ARG A 16 8.86 1.28 -1.29
C ARG A 16 8.44 1.56 -2.73
N GLN A 17 7.24 1.08 -3.11
CA GLN A 17 6.62 1.31 -4.41
C GLN A 17 5.48 2.33 -4.33
N GLY A 18 5.32 2.95 -3.18
CA GLY A 18 4.35 4.01 -2.90
C GLY A 18 4.66 4.72 -1.59
N PRO A 19 3.93 5.82 -1.29
CA PRO A 19 4.11 6.58 -0.06
C PRO A 19 3.86 5.75 1.20
N GLY A 20 4.69 5.96 2.22
CA GLY A 20 4.61 5.27 3.49
C GLY A 20 5.89 5.46 4.29
N GLY A 21 5.92 4.96 5.52
CA GLY A 21 7.09 5.04 6.39
C GLY A 21 7.05 3.98 7.49
N ASP A 22 8.22 3.57 7.97
CA ASP A 22 8.30 2.57 9.04
C ASP A 22 7.65 3.07 10.34
N ALA A 23 7.79 4.36 10.63
CA ALA A 23 7.15 4.99 11.78
C ALA A 23 5.62 4.99 11.68
N GLU A 24 5.07 5.18 10.48
CA GLU A 24 3.63 5.21 10.22
C GLU A 24 3.03 3.80 10.24
N THR A 25 3.74 2.80 9.72
CA THR A 25 3.35 1.39 9.85
C THR A 25 3.34 0.98 11.35
N GLU A 26 4.36 1.38 12.12
CA GLU A 26 4.39 1.14 13.57
C GLU A 26 3.29 1.92 14.31
N LEU A 27 3.01 3.17 13.92
CA LEU A 27 1.90 3.97 14.46
C LEU A 27 0.56 3.25 14.24
N ALA A 28 0.32 2.70 13.05
CA ALA A 28 -0.88 1.94 12.76
C ALA A 28 -1.02 0.71 13.67
N LEU A 29 0.06 -0.06 13.89
CA LEU A 29 0.05 -1.18 14.84
C LEU A 29 -0.29 -0.73 16.27
N ASN A 30 0.26 0.39 16.72
CA ASN A 30 0.03 0.93 18.06
C ASN A 30 -1.44 1.39 18.23
N LEU A 31 -1.98 2.11 17.23
CA LEU A 31 -3.39 2.55 17.23
C LEU A 31 -4.37 1.37 17.18
N ALA A 32 -4.01 0.31 16.45
CA ALA A 32 -4.81 -0.91 16.35
C ALA A 32 -4.79 -1.75 17.63
N LEU A 33 -3.93 -1.41 18.60
CA LEU A 33 -3.74 -2.16 19.85
C LEU A 33 -3.42 -3.65 19.60
N VAL A 34 -2.57 -3.93 18.59
CA VAL A 34 -2.16 -5.28 18.26
C VAL A 34 -1.28 -5.85 19.38
N ASP A 35 -1.62 -7.01 19.89
CA ASP A 35 -0.74 -7.73 20.82
C ASP A 35 0.47 -8.29 20.07
N ARG A 36 1.63 -7.67 20.26
CA ARG A 36 2.88 -8.01 19.58
C ARG A 36 3.43 -9.40 19.95
N LYS A 37 2.89 -10.05 20.97
CA LYS A 37 3.27 -11.40 21.41
C LYS A 37 2.32 -12.49 20.88
N ALA A 38 1.17 -12.10 20.35
CA ALA A 38 0.22 -13.04 19.77
C ALA A 38 0.77 -13.63 18.48
N GLY A 39 0.51 -14.93 18.28
CA GLY A 39 0.76 -15.59 17.00
C GLY A 39 -0.38 -15.34 16.04
N LEU A 40 -0.27 -14.26 15.24
CA LEU A 40 -1.31 -13.80 14.32
C LEU A 40 -1.08 -14.32 12.90
N ASN A 41 -2.16 -14.68 12.22
CA ASN A 41 -2.17 -14.90 10.78
C ASN A 41 -2.48 -13.58 10.07
N ILE A 42 -1.50 -13.04 9.35
CA ILE A 42 -1.57 -11.74 8.71
C ILE A 42 -1.49 -11.92 7.20
N ALA A 43 -2.32 -11.21 6.44
CA ALA A 43 -2.12 -11.03 5.00
C ALA A 43 -1.71 -9.57 4.73
N ASP A 44 -0.60 -9.37 4.02
CA ASP A 44 -0.17 -8.07 3.50
C ASP A 44 -0.45 -8.04 2.00
N ILE A 45 -1.49 -7.30 1.58
CA ILE A 45 -2.04 -7.31 0.23
C ILE A 45 -1.52 -6.14 -0.59
N GLY A 46 -0.87 -6.43 -1.71
CA GLY A 46 -0.13 -5.45 -2.49
C GLY A 46 1.18 -5.08 -1.81
N CYS A 47 1.89 -6.08 -1.31
CA CYS A 47 3.07 -5.90 -0.46
C CYS A 47 4.28 -5.29 -1.18
N GLY A 48 4.27 -5.22 -2.51
CA GLY A 48 5.40 -4.74 -3.29
C GLY A 48 6.68 -5.52 -2.99
N THR A 49 7.79 -4.81 -2.80
CA THR A 49 9.08 -5.39 -2.40
C THR A 49 9.18 -5.69 -0.90
N GLY A 50 8.08 -5.50 -0.15
CA GLY A 50 7.92 -5.99 1.22
C GLY A 50 8.30 -5.01 2.32
N ALA A 51 8.27 -3.70 2.11
CA ALA A 51 8.62 -2.73 3.14
C ALA A 51 7.78 -2.92 4.41
N SER A 52 6.43 -2.92 4.30
CA SER A 52 5.50 -3.22 5.40
C SER A 52 5.66 -4.65 5.92
N THR A 53 5.69 -5.64 5.03
CA THR A 53 5.84 -7.07 5.39
C THR A 53 7.06 -7.33 6.28
N LEU A 54 8.23 -6.83 5.87
CA LEU A 54 9.49 -7.03 6.60
C LEU A 54 9.47 -6.34 7.97
N LEU A 55 8.88 -5.15 8.05
CA LEU A 55 8.73 -4.44 9.31
C LEU A 55 7.74 -5.17 10.24
N LEU A 56 6.58 -5.56 9.73
CA LEU A 56 5.59 -6.34 10.49
C LEU A 56 6.20 -7.64 11.03
N ALA A 57 6.98 -8.36 10.21
CA ALA A 57 7.65 -9.59 10.65
C ALA A 57 8.67 -9.35 11.78
N ARG A 58 9.33 -8.20 11.79
CA ARG A 58 10.24 -7.81 12.91
C ARG A 58 9.48 -7.43 14.17
N LEU A 59 8.39 -6.66 14.03
CA LEU A 59 7.60 -6.15 15.15
C LEU A 59 6.67 -7.18 15.79
N LEU A 60 6.30 -8.23 15.03
CA LEU A 60 5.37 -9.29 15.42
C LEU A 60 6.04 -10.67 15.35
N PRO A 61 7.03 -10.97 16.21
CA PRO A 61 7.91 -12.12 16.05
C PRO A 61 7.24 -13.50 16.19
N ALA A 62 6.03 -13.57 16.74
CA ALA A 62 5.26 -14.79 16.87
C ALA A 62 4.27 -15.00 15.70
N SER A 63 4.13 -14.03 14.80
CA SER A 63 3.11 -14.04 13.74
C SER A 63 3.64 -14.63 12.44
N HIS A 64 2.72 -15.10 11.58
CA HIS A 64 3.00 -15.50 10.21
C HIS A 64 2.35 -14.52 9.23
N ILE A 65 3.09 -14.11 8.19
CA ILE A 65 2.61 -13.14 7.20
C ILE A 65 2.57 -13.80 5.82
N THR A 66 1.41 -13.80 5.20
CA THR A 66 1.28 -14.08 3.76
C THR A 66 1.36 -12.76 3.01
N ALA A 67 2.46 -12.53 2.33
CA ALA A 67 2.72 -11.34 1.52
C ALA A 67 2.23 -11.58 0.09
N VAL A 68 1.26 -10.80 -0.34
CA VAL A 68 0.58 -10.97 -1.63
C VAL A 68 0.92 -9.82 -2.55
N ASP A 69 1.38 -10.13 -3.75
CA ASP A 69 1.53 -9.15 -4.83
C ASP A 69 1.22 -9.80 -6.18
N PHE A 70 0.80 -8.99 -7.15
CA PHE A 70 0.55 -9.46 -8.51
C PHE A 70 1.85 -9.71 -9.29
N LEU A 71 2.93 -8.99 -8.95
CA LEU A 71 4.21 -8.99 -9.67
C LEU A 71 5.23 -9.92 -8.99
N PRO A 72 5.55 -11.09 -9.58
CA PRO A 72 6.54 -12.02 -9.01
C PRO A 72 7.92 -11.39 -8.80
N ASP A 73 8.34 -10.46 -9.65
CA ASP A 73 9.61 -9.71 -9.52
C ASP A 73 9.73 -8.97 -8.18
N PHE A 74 8.64 -8.44 -7.66
CA PHE A 74 8.61 -7.77 -6.35
C PHE A 74 8.76 -8.78 -5.22
N LEU A 75 8.05 -9.91 -5.33
CA LEU A 75 8.15 -11.01 -4.36
C LEU A 75 9.55 -11.64 -4.32
N ASP A 76 10.27 -11.68 -5.45
CA ASP A 76 11.66 -12.11 -5.49
C ASP A 76 12.59 -11.17 -4.70
N VAL A 77 12.29 -9.85 -4.72
CA VAL A 77 13.01 -8.88 -3.88
C VAL A 77 12.67 -9.11 -2.41
N LEU A 78 11.38 -9.21 -2.07
CA LEU A 78 10.92 -9.50 -0.72
C LEU A 78 11.59 -10.73 -0.14
N ASN A 79 11.61 -11.85 -0.86
CA ASN A 79 12.20 -13.11 -0.39
C ASN A 79 13.70 -12.93 -0.04
N ARG A 80 14.47 -12.28 -0.90
CA ARG A 80 15.89 -11.99 -0.64
C ARG A 80 16.09 -11.09 0.59
N GLU A 81 15.26 -10.07 0.76
CA GLU A 81 15.34 -9.17 1.92
C GLU A 81 14.86 -9.87 3.21
N ALA A 82 13.88 -10.77 3.12
CA ALA A 82 13.44 -11.59 4.24
C ALA A 82 14.54 -12.55 4.74
N GLU A 83 15.29 -13.17 3.81
CA GLU A 83 16.47 -13.98 4.16
C GLU A 83 17.54 -13.15 4.85
N ARG A 84 17.90 -11.97 4.29
CA ARG A 84 18.87 -11.04 4.87
C ARG A 84 18.47 -10.55 6.26
N GLY A 85 17.16 -10.32 6.45
CA GLY A 85 16.58 -9.88 7.71
C GLY A 85 16.35 -10.99 8.74
N ALA A 86 16.65 -12.26 8.40
CA ALA A 86 16.39 -13.44 9.22
C ALA A 86 14.92 -13.56 9.69
N VAL A 87 13.98 -13.25 8.78
CA VAL A 87 12.52 -13.35 9.00
C VAL A 87 11.81 -14.22 7.97
N ALA A 88 12.54 -14.84 7.05
CA ALA A 88 11.99 -15.63 5.96
C ALA A 88 11.14 -16.82 6.41
N ASP A 89 11.44 -17.41 7.56
CA ASP A 89 10.69 -18.51 8.16
C ASP A 89 9.25 -18.17 8.55
N ARG A 90 8.91 -16.88 8.62
CA ARG A 90 7.60 -16.36 9.02
C ARG A 90 6.88 -15.60 7.90
N ILE A 91 7.43 -15.58 6.70
CA ILE A 91 6.86 -14.92 5.53
C ILE A 91 6.62 -15.93 4.43
N SER A 92 5.41 -15.97 3.90
CA SER A 92 5.05 -16.71 2.69
C SER A 92 4.68 -15.76 1.58
N ALA A 93 5.49 -15.69 0.52
CA ALA A 93 5.21 -14.88 -0.65
C ALA A 93 4.20 -15.58 -1.58
N LEU A 94 3.17 -14.86 -2.03
CA LEU A 94 2.10 -15.39 -2.87
C LEU A 94 1.84 -14.47 -4.07
N ALA A 95 2.16 -14.95 -5.27
CA ALA A 95 1.87 -14.24 -6.51
C ALA A 95 0.41 -14.47 -6.92
N CYS A 96 -0.47 -13.51 -6.65
CA CYS A 96 -1.85 -13.55 -7.12
C CYS A 96 -2.48 -12.16 -7.16
N SER A 97 -3.61 -12.05 -7.87
CA SER A 97 -4.40 -10.82 -7.89
C SER A 97 -5.13 -10.61 -6.56
N MET A 98 -5.17 -9.36 -6.10
CA MET A 98 -5.82 -8.98 -4.84
C MET A 98 -7.35 -9.07 -4.88
N ASP A 99 -7.96 -9.23 -6.05
CA ASP A 99 -9.40 -9.49 -6.22
C ASP A 99 -9.74 -10.98 -6.29
N ASN A 100 -8.73 -11.87 -6.26
CA ASN A 100 -8.91 -13.31 -6.28
C ASN A 100 -8.01 -14.01 -5.24
N LEU A 101 -8.13 -13.63 -3.99
CA LEU A 101 -7.31 -14.13 -2.90
C LEU A 101 -7.73 -15.57 -2.50
N PRO A 102 -6.78 -16.51 -2.32
CA PRO A 102 -7.07 -17.91 -2.04
C PRO A 102 -7.22 -18.23 -0.55
N PHE A 103 -7.56 -17.24 0.27
CA PHE A 103 -7.76 -17.47 1.70
C PHE A 103 -9.11 -18.12 1.97
N ALA A 104 -9.15 -19.01 2.97
CA ALA A 104 -10.40 -19.49 3.53
C ALA A 104 -11.13 -18.37 4.31
N ASP A 105 -12.44 -18.48 4.43
CA ASP A 105 -13.21 -17.56 5.26
C ASP A 105 -12.70 -17.64 6.73
N GLU A 106 -12.62 -16.46 7.36
CA GLU A 106 -12.21 -16.31 8.76
C GLU A 106 -10.81 -16.89 9.10
N ALA A 107 -9.90 -16.91 8.12
CA ALA A 107 -8.55 -17.42 8.30
C ALA A 107 -7.58 -16.40 8.92
N LEU A 108 -7.86 -15.10 8.76
CA LEU A 108 -6.92 -14.01 9.07
C LEU A 108 -7.30 -13.27 10.36
N ASP A 109 -6.31 -13.00 11.18
CA ASP A 109 -6.43 -12.08 12.33
C ASP A 109 -6.27 -10.62 11.90
N VAL A 110 -5.39 -10.38 10.91
CA VAL A 110 -5.10 -9.05 10.38
C VAL A 110 -5.03 -9.09 8.86
N LEU A 111 -5.63 -8.12 8.21
CA LEU A 111 -5.45 -7.80 6.81
C LEU A 111 -4.83 -6.42 6.70
N TRP A 112 -3.67 -6.35 6.07
CA TRP A 112 -2.87 -5.16 5.89
C TRP A 112 -2.75 -4.82 4.41
N SER A 113 -2.82 -3.55 4.03
CA SER A 113 -2.61 -3.11 2.65
C SER A 113 -2.20 -1.63 2.63
N GLU A 114 -0.95 -1.35 2.33
CA GLU A 114 -0.45 0.03 2.21
C GLU A 114 -0.36 0.43 0.73
N GLY A 115 -1.12 1.48 0.35
CA GLY A 115 -1.04 2.09 -0.98
C GLY A 115 -1.37 1.16 -2.15
N ALA A 116 -2.27 0.18 -1.96
CA ALA A 116 -2.53 -0.82 -2.99
C ALA A 116 -4.03 -1.06 -3.28
N ILE A 117 -4.91 -0.89 -2.31
CA ILE A 117 -6.34 -1.22 -2.45
C ILE A 117 -7.03 -0.48 -3.60
N TYR A 118 -6.56 0.72 -3.98
CA TYR A 118 -7.10 1.51 -5.07
C TYR A 118 -7.07 0.76 -6.42
N ASN A 119 -6.14 -0.20 -6.62
CA ASN A 119 -6.05 -0.98 -7.85
C ASN A 119 -7.31 -1.80 -8.17
N ILE A 120 -8.12 -2.12 -7.17
CA ILE A 120 -9.41 -2.81 -7.35
C ILE A 120 -10.61 -1.96 -6.92
N GLY A 121 -10.37 -0.77 -6.40
CA GLY A 121 -11.35 0.13 -5.78
C GLY A 121 -11.50 -0.10 -4.29
N PHE A 122 -11.54 1.01 -3.52
CA PHE A 122 -11.59 0.96 -2.06
C PHE A 122 -12.80 0.18 -1.53
N GLU A 123 -14.00 0.50 -2.02
CA GLU A 123 -15.22 -0.17 -1.57
C GLU A 123 -15.21 -1.66 -1.92
N LYS A 124 -14.78 -2.01 -3.14
CA LYS A 124 -14.68 -3.41 -3.58
C LYS A 124 -13.70 -4.22 -2.72
N GLY A 125 -12.53 -3.64 -2.41
CA GLY A 125 -11.53 -4.28 -1.56
C GLY A 125 -12.07 -4.49 -0.14
N VAL A 126 -12.57 -3.43 0.49
CA VAL A 126 -13.15 -3.48 1.85
C VAL A 126 -14.26 -4.54 1.94
N ALA A 127 -15.19 -4.55 0.99
CA ALA A 127 -16.30 -5.51 0.98
C ALA A 127 -15.82 -6.96 0.74
N GLY A 128 -14.98 -7.16 -0.28
CA GLY A 128 -14.54 -8.48 -0.72
C GLY A 128 -13.60 -9.17 0.27
N TRP A 129 -12.72 -8.42 0.91
CA TRP A 129 -11.73 -8.95 1.84
C TRP A 129 -12.30 -9.26 3.23
N ARG A 130 -13.46 -8.66 3.59
CA ARG A 130 -14.09 -8.86 4.90
C ARG A 130 -14.25 -10.33 5.28
N ARG A 131 -14.63 -11.17 4.33
CA ARG A 131 -14.87 -12.61 4.58
C ARG A 131 -13.64 -13.33 5.13
N PHE A 132 -12.44 -12.90 4.77
CA PHE A 132 -11.20 -13.56 5.18
C PHE A 132 -10.78 -13.24 6.61
N LEU A 133 -11.23 -12.11 7.16
CA LEU A 133 -10.98 -11.74 8.55
C LEU A 133 -11.85 -12.56 9.50
N LYS A 134 -11.29 -12.99 10.61
CA LYS A 134 -12.07 -13.54 11.74
C LYS A 134 -13.01 -12.47 12.30
N PRO A 135 -14.11 -12.84 12.99
CA PRO A 135 -14.86 -11.89 13.83
C PRO A 135 -13.92 -11.14 14.78
N GLY A 136 -14.05 -9.80 14.84
CA GLY A 136 -13.13 -8.93 15.56
C GLY A 136 -11.75 -8.73 14.91
N GLY A 137 -11.47 -9.39 13.77
CA GLY A 137 -10.24 -9.25 13.00
C GLY A 137 -10.01 -7.82 12.51
N LEU A 138 -8.77 -7.44 12.34
CA LEU A 138 -8.33 -6.09 12.04
C LEU A 138 -8.09 -5.90 10.54
N LEU A 139 -8.64 -4.83 9.98
CA LEU A 139 -8.30 -4.28 8.67
C LEU A 139 -7.47 -3.01 8.88
N VAL A 140 -6.30 -2.94 8.23
CA VAL A 140 -5.48 -1.72 8.11
C VAL A 140 -5.22 -1.48 6.64
N VAL A 141 -5.69 -0.35 6.12
CA VAL A 141 -5.51 0.02 4.72
C VAL A 141 -5.11 1.49 4.60
N SER A 142 -4.19 1.79 3.70
CA SER A 142 -3.96 3.18 3.29
C SER A 142 -4.51 3.42 1.90
N GLU A 143 -5.13 4.58 1.73
CA GLU A 143 -5.89 4.95 0.54
C GLU A 143 -5.73 6.43 0.24
N ILE A 144 -5.61 6.78 -1.05
CA ILE A 144 -5.56 8.17 -1.48
C ILE A 144 -6.82 8.91 -1.03
N THR A 145 -6.61 10.05 -0.39
CA THR A 145 -7.67 10.74 0.36
C THR A 145 -7.57 12.24 0.17
N TRP A 146 -8.70 12.89 -0.09
CA TRP A 146 -8.79 14.34 -0.06
C TRP A 146 -8.70 14.88 1.37
N LEU A 147 -7.85 15.89 1.57
CA LEU A 147 -7.70 16.60 2.85
C LEU A 147 -8.60 17.84 2.94
N THR A 148 -9.17 18.29 1.82
CA THR A 148 -9.99 19.50 1.73
C THR A 148 -11.20 19.30 0.82
N ASP A 149 -12.31 19.97 1.12
CA ASP A 149 -13.52 19.97 0.28
C ASP A 149 -13.33 20.78 -1.00
N VAL A 150 -12.56 21.85 -0.93
CA VAL A 150 -12.27 22.74 -2.06
C VAL A 150 -10.83 22.46 -2.53
N ARG A 151 -10.69 22.18 -3.80
CA ARG A 151 -9.43 21.76 -4.42
C ARG A 151 -9.15 22.56 -5.70
N PRO A 152 -7.87 22.76 -6.05
CA PRO A 152 -7.50 23.33 -7.36
C PRO A 152 -8.04 22.46 -8.50
N THR A 153 -8.56 23.11 -9.54
CA THR A 153 -9.18 22.43 -10.70
C THR A 153 -8.19 21.48 -11.41
N GLU A 154 -6.92 21.83 -11.47
CA GLU A 154 -5.87 21.00 -12.07
C GLU A 154 -5.76 19.67 -11.32
N LEU A 155 -5.67 19.73 -9.98
CA LEU A 155 -5.57 18.53 -9.12
C LEU A 155 -6.84 17.66 -9.22
N GLN A 156 -8.02 18.30 -9.17
CA GLN A 156 -9.29 17.58 -9.29
C GLN A 156 -9.38 16.82 -10.62
N LYS A 157 -9.07 17.50 -11.75
CA LYS A 157 -9.11 16.86 -13.08
C LYS A 157 -8.12 15.71 -13.23
N HIS A 158 -6.94 15.82 -12.64
CA HIS A 158 -5.96 14.73 -12.67
C HIS A 158 -6.53 13.48 -12.00
N TRP A 159 -7.00 13.59 -10.77
CA TRP A 159 -7.51 12.44 -10.02
C TRP A 159 -8.88 11.93 -10.50
N ASP A 160 -9.72 12.77 -11.10
CA ASP A 160 -10.94 12.33 -11.77
C ASP A 160 -10.63 11.38 -12.95
N GLY A 161 -9.45 11.54 -13.58
CA GLY A 161 -8.96 10.67 -14.64
C GLY A 161 -8.25 9.41 -14.14
N GLU A 162 -7.41 9.55 -13.13
CA GLU A 162 -6.55 8.46 -12.63
C GLU A 162 -7.28 7.53 -11.64
N TYR A 163 -8.03 8.12 -10.71
CA TYR A 163 -8.75 7.35 -9.69
C TYR A 163 -10.00 8.10 -9.21
N PRO A 164 -11.13 7.95 -9.89
CA PRO A 164 -12.37 8.68 -9.58
C PRO A 164 -13.01 8.32 -8.23
N GLU A 165 -12.57 7.23 -7.57
CA GLU A 165 -13.04 6.86 -6.23
C GLU A 165 -12.34 7.64 -5.10
N ILE A 166 -11.40 8.53 -5.39
CA ILE A 166 -10.79 9.38 -4.36
C ILE A 166 -11.85 10.24 -3.68
N ASP A 167 -11.85 10.26 -2.35
CA ASP A 167 -12.85 10.99 -1.57
C ASP A 167 -12.28 11.45 -0.22
N LEU A 168 -13.07 12.18 0.55
CA LEU A 168 -12.74 12.58 1.92
C LEU A 168 -12.70 11.37 2.88
N ALA A 169 -11.92 11.50 3.94
CA ALA A 169 -11.82 10.45 4.97
C ALA A 169 -13.19 10.05 5.54
N SER A 170 -14.10 11.00 5.72
CA SER A 170 -15.46 10.71 6.20
C SER A 170 -16.27 9.82 5.25
N ALA A 171 -16.05 9.91 3.94
CA ALA A 171 -16.69 9.04 2.97
C ALA A 171 -16.10 7.62 3.03
N LYS A 172 -14.78 7.51 3.09
CA LYS A 172 -14.08 6.21 3.24
C LYS A 172 -14.46 5.51 4.55
N ILE A 173 -14.59 6.24 5.65
CA ILE A 173 -15.07 5.71 6.94
C ILE A 173 -16.51 5.18 6.82
N ARG A 174 -17.41 5.89 6.14
CA ARG A 174 -18.77 5.40 5.89
C ARG A 174 -18.80 4.10 5.06
N VAL A 175 -17.86 3.93 4.14
CA VAL A 175 -17.72 2.66 3.39
C VAL A 175 -17.36 1.52 4.34
N LEU A 176 -16.41 1.73 5.27
CA LEU A 176 -16.08 0.72 6.28
C LEU A 176 -17.32 0.33 7.11
N GLU A 177 -18.05 1.31 7.64
CA GLU A 177 -19.27 1.08 8.44
C GLU A 177 -20.35 0.34 7.63
N LYS A 178 -20.59 0.75 6.37
CA LYS A 178 -21.53 0.12 5.44
C LYS A 178 -21.25 -1.37 5.24
N HIS A 179 -19.97 -1.75 5.24
CA HIS A 179 -19.54 -3.13 5.02
C HIS A 179 -19.24 -3.90 6.32
N GLY A 180 -19.80 -3.46 7.46
CA GLY A 180 -19.76 -4.21 8.71
C GLY A 180 -18.40 -4.18 9.41
N TYR A 181 -17.73 -3.04 9.35
CA TYR A 181 -16.56 -2.76 10.17
C TYR A 181 -16.86 -1.64 11.16
N THR A 182 -16.22 -1.69 12.32
CA THR A 182 -16.12 -0.57 13.25
C THR A 182 -14.80 0.14 13.04
N PRO A 183 -14.78 1.40 12.57
CA PRO A 183 -13.55 2.20 12.51
C PRO A 183 -12.96 2.37 13.92
N THR A 184 -11.67 2.10 14.07
CA THR A 184 -10.96 2.17 15.36
C THR A 184 -9.84 3.19 15.38
N GLY A 185 -9.42 3.68 14.21
CA GLY A 185 -8.40 4.71 14.08
C GLY A 185 -8.31 5.24 12.65
N PHE A 186 -7.77 6.45 12.57
CA PHE A 186 -7.45 7.11 11.30
C PHE A 186 -6.31 8.12 11.54
N PHE A 187 -5.41 8.19 10.57
CA PHE A 187 -4.44 9.29 10.47
C PHE A 187 -4.06 9.53 9.02
N VAL A 188 -3.47 10.67 8.76
CA VAL A 188 -2.98 11.06 7.41
C VAL A 188 -1.48 10.84 7.36
N LEU A 189 -0.98 10.25 6.28
CA LEU A 189 0.46 10.13 6.05
C LEU A 189 1.09 11.52 5.96
N PRO A 190 2.14 11.79 6.75
CA PRO A 190 2.86 13.06 6.68
C PRO A 190 3.63 13.19 5.37
N GLU A 191 4.00 14.43 5.05
CA GLU A 191 4.66 14.80 3.81
C GLU A 191 5.96 14.02 3.53
N HIS A 192 6.74 13.70 4.58
CA HIS A 192 7.99 12.97 4.41
C HIS A 192 7.78 11.56 3.82
N CYS A 193 6.64 10.90 4.09
CA CYS A 193 6.30 9.60 3.50
C CYS A 193 6.23 9.65 1.97
N TRP A 194 5.80 10.78 1.42
CA TRP A 194 5.73 11.02 -0.02
C TRP A 194 7.09 11.46 -0.57
N LEU A 195 7.68 12.50 0.04
CA LEU A 195 8.87 13.14 -0.50
C LEU A 195 10.15 12.35 -0.19
N ASP A 196 10.41 12.04 1.09
CA ASP A 196 11.68 11.49 1.52
C ASP A 196 11.75 9.97 1.37
N GLU A 197 10.61 9.27 1.63
CA GLU A 197 10.58 7.81 1.61
C GLU A 197 10.22 7.24 0.22
N TYR A 198 9.60 8.04 -0.67
CA TYR A 198 9.16 7.55 -1.97
C TYR A 198 9.69 8.38 -3.15
N TYR A 199 9.28 9.64 -3.31
CA TYR A 199 9.56 10.41 -4.55
C TYR A 199 11.03 10.74 -4.76
N ARG A 200 11.75 11.26 -3.77
CA ARG A 200 13.19 11.56 -3.90
C ARG A 200 14.05 10.32 -4.20
N PRO A 201 13.85 9.17 -3.50
CA PRO A 201 14.48 7.92 -3.88
C PRO A 201 14.12 7.44 -5.30
N LEU A 202 12.89 7.68 -5.77
CA LEU A 202 12.45 7.34 -7.11
C LEU A 202 13.18 8.22 -8.16
N GLN A 203 13.16 9.54 -7.99
CA GLN A 203 13.87 10.50 -8.86
C GLN A 203 15.36 10.19 -8.96
N ALA A 204 16.00 9.83 -7.85
CA ALA A 204 17.42 9.48 -7.83
C ALA A 204 17.77 8.27 -8.72
N ARG A 205 16.77 7.46 -9.09
CA ARG A 205 16.94 6.29 -9.98
C ARG A 205 16.67 6.58 -11.46
N PHE A 206 16.11 7.74 -11.83
CA PHE A 206 15.71 8.05 -13.20
C PHE A 206 16.86 7.96 -14.19
N ASP A 207 18.01 8.54 -13.89
CA ASP A 207 19.18 8.52 -14.79
C ASP A 207 19.69 7.11 -15.04
N ASP A 208 19.77 6.30 -13.98
CA ASP A 208 20.24 4.92 -14.11
C ASP A 208 19.21 4.04 -14.80
N PHE A 209 17.92 4.27 -14.58
CA PHE A 209 16.83 3.62 -15.29
C PHE A 209 16.88 3.92 -16.79
N LEU A 210 17.00 5.19 -17.18
CA LEU A 210 17.11 5.61 -18.57
C LEU A 210 18.33 4.98 -19.25
N LYS A 211 19.50 5.00 -18.60
CA LYS A 211 20.72 4.37 -19.13
C LYS A 211 20.56 2.87 -19.39
N ARG A 212 19.99 2.14 -18.40
CA ARG A 212 19.79 0.68 -18.51
C ARG A 212 18.84 0.31 -19.64
N ASN A 213 17.84 1.16 -19.89
CA ASN A 213 16.83 0.94 -20.92
C ASN A 213 17.12 1.68 -22.23
N GLY A 214 18.41 1.98 -22.50
CA GLY A 214 18.90 2.55 -23.77
C GLY A 214 18.34 3.92 -24.10
N ASN A 215 17.84 4.68 -23.10
CA ASN A 215 17.12 5.95 -23.27
C ASN A 215 15.97 5.83 -24.30
N SER A 216 15.26 4.69 -24.31
CA SER A 216 14.12 4.49 -25.20
C SER A 216 13.02 5.55 -24.99
N GLU A 217 12.14 5.71 -25.97
CA GLU A 217 11.04 6.66 -25.88
C GLU A 217 10.10 6.28 -24.75
N GLU A 218 9.76 4.99 -24.62
CA GLU A 218 8.91 4.45 -23.57
C GLU A 218 9.49 4.69 -22.16
N ALA A 219 10.81 4.48 -22.00
CA ALA A 219 11.46 4.76 -20.70
C ALA A 219 11.41 6.25 -20.34
N ARG A 220 11.58 7.15 -21.33
CA ARG A 220 11.46 8.59 -21.12
C ARG A 220 10.02 9.01 -20.77
N GLU A 221 9.03 8.39 -21.41
CA GLU A 221 7.61 8.66 -21.11
C GLU A 221 7.25 8.26 -19.69
N ILE A 222 7.74 7.11 -19.20
CA ILE A 222 7.56 6.68 -17.81
C ILE A 222 8.17 7.72 -16.86
N VAL A 223 9.44 8.09 -17.05
CA VAL A 223 10.10 9.09 -16.19
C VAL A 223 9.35 10.43 -16.23
N ALA A 224 8.86 10.84 -17.40
CA ALA A 224 8.10 12.08 -17.53
C ALA A 224 6.72 12.00 -16.84
N ALA A 225 6.08 10.83 -16.80
CA ALA A 225 4.83 10.62 -16.09
C ALA A 225 5.05 10.69 -14.58
N GLU A 226 6.04 9.96 -14.06
CA GLU A 226 6.42 10.00 -12.64
C GLU A 226 6.77 11.43 -12.19
N GLN A 227 7.56 12.15 -13.00
CA GLN A 227 7.94 13.53 -12.65
C GLN A 227 6.71 14.45 -12.62
N ARG A 228 5.75 14.30 -13.54
CA ARG A 228 4.49 15.09 -13.50
C ARG A 228 3.68 14.84 -12.23
N GLU A 229 3.59 13.57 -11.80
CA GLU A 229 2.91 13.22 -10.54
C GLU A 229 3.61 13.85 -9.34
N ILE A 230 4.94 13.76 -9.27
CA ILE A 230 5.75 14.37 -8.21
C ILE A 230 5.52 15.88 -8.16
N ASP A 231 5.61 16.57 -9.29
CA ASP A 231 5.41 18.03 -9.39
C ASP A 231 3.99 18.43 -8.96
N LEU A 232 2.99 17.61 -9.30
CA LEU A 232 1.60 17.82 -8.91
C LEU A 232 1.43 17.66 -7.39
N TYR A 233 2.01 16.60 -6.82
CA TYR A 233 1.98 16.40 -5.37
C TYR A 233 2.69 17.52 -4.62
N GLU A 234 3.92 17.90 -5.00
CA GLU A 234 4.67 18.98 -4.35
C GLU A 234 3.90 20.29 -4.33
N ARG A 235 3.19 20.59 -5.43
CA ARG A 235 2.37 21.79 -5.57
C ARG A 235 1.10 21.77 -4.71
N TYR A 236 0.49 20.61 -4.55
CA TYR A 236 -0.84 20.48 -3.99
C TYR A 236 -0.95 19.56 -2.75
N LYS A 237 0.18 19.23 -2.13
CA LYS A 237 0.26 18.35 -0.95
C LYS A 237 -0.61 18.78 0.25
N ALA A 238 -1.04 20.04 0.32
CA ALA A 238 -2.00 20.50 1.32
C ALA A 238 -3.44 19.98 1.10
N HIS A 239 -3.74 19.45 -0.08
CA HIS A 239 -5.09 19.01 -0.47
C HIS A 239 -5.25 17.49 -0.55
N ILE A 240 -4.17 16.74 -0.58
CA ILE A 240 -4.16 15.30 -0.85
C ILE A 240 -3.07 14.59 -0.05
N SER A 241 -3.38 13.41 0.46
CA SER A 241 -2.41 12.44 0.97
C SER A 241 -3.06 11.05 1.07
N TYR A 242 -2.31 10.06 1.51
CA TYR A 242 -2.92 8.81 1.95
C TYR A 242 -3.50 8.96 3.35
N GLY A 243 -4.76 8.56 3.50
CA GLY A 243 -5.37 8.26 4.79
C GLY A 243 -5.10 6.82 5.17
N VAL A 244 -4.65 6.57 6.38
CA VAL A 244 -4.51 5.22 6.96
C VAL A 244 -5.74 4.95 7.81
N TYR A 245 -6.50 3.93 7.43
CA TYR A 245 -7.78 3.55 8.04
C TYR A 245 -7.61 2.23 8.78
N LEU A 246 -8.00 2.25 10.05
CA LEU A 246 -7.99 1.08 10.93
C LEU A 246 -9.42 0.74 11.30
N ALA A 247 -9.82 -0.51 11.11
CA ALA A 247 -11.18 -0.93 11.42
C ALA A 247 -11.21 -2.40 11.84
N ARG A 248 -12.16 -2.77 12.70
CA ARG A 248 -12.40 -4.15 13.11
C ARG A 248 -13.66 -4.70 12.47
N ARG A 249 -13.57 -5.92 11.95
CA ARG A 249 -14.74 -6.66 11.47
C ARG A 249 -15.74 -6.85 12.62
N LEU A 250 -16.98 -6.45 12.37
CA LEU A 250 -18.11 -6.84 13.22
C LEU A 250 -18.51 -8.31 12.95
N ASP A 251 -19.18 -8.92 13.91
CA ASP A 251 -19.73 -10.30 13.82
C ASP A 251 -20.71 -10.47 12.66
#